data_8811eef32b7871b9e1a85c1264345fc0
#
_entry.id   8811eef32b7871b9e1a85c1264345fc0
#
_cell.length_a   1.000
_cell.length_b   1.000
_cell.length_c   1.000
_cell.angle_alpha   90.00
_cell.angle_beta   90.00
_cell.angle_gamma   90.00
#
_symmetry.space_group_name_H-M   'P 1'
#
loop_
_entity.id
_entity.type
_entity.pdbx_description
1 polymer ?
#
loop_
_entity_poly.entity_id
_entity_poly.type
_entity_poly.pdbx_seq_one_letter_code
_entity_poly.pdbx_strand_id
1 'polypeptide(L)'
;AIGLVGSEMCIRDSLWPELKEIMTLKIKSKSRSEWVDIFSDSDACVSPVLSMDEAQQHPHNLEREAFINIDGFNQPNASPRYSKTTPEIKYNAKEVGADLDDVCKEFNLSKDVF
;
A
#
# COMPACT_ATOMS: atom_id res chain seq x y z
N ALA A 1 22.94 -25.81 29.93
CA ALA A 1 22.75 -24.37 29.76
C ALA A 1 21.62 -24.15 28.76
N ILE A 2 20.45 -23.73 29.20
CA ILE A 2 19.37 -23.33 28.33
C ILE A 2 19.70 -21.90 27.89
N GLY A 3 20.34 -21.76 26.72
CA GLY A 3 20.54 -20.46 26.10
C GLY A 3 19.17 -19.88 25.74
N LEU A 4 18.80 -18.76 26.35
CA LEU A 4 17.64 -18.00 25.95
C LEU A 4 17.82 -17.57 24.49
N VAL A 5 16.81 -17.82 23.65
CA VAL A 5 16.78 -17.49 22.21
C VAL A 5 17.12 -15.99 21.93
N GLY A 6 17.04 -15.12 22.94
CA GLY A 6 17.45 -13.72 22.87
C GLY A 6 18.94 -13.44 23.01
N SER A 7 19.72 -14.36 23.54
CA SER A 7 21.16 -14.09 23.80
C SER A 7 22.00 -14.12 22.53
N GLU A 8 21.66 -14.93 21.54
CA GLU A 8 22.38 -14.97 20.26
C GLU A 8 22.05 -13.77 19.37
N MET A 9 20.85 -13.22 19.43
CA MET A 9 20.51 -11.96 18.75
C MET A 9 21.32 -10.78 19.32
N CYS A 10 21.42 -10.68 20.63
CA CYS A 10 22.18 -9.60 21.28
C CYS A 10 23.68 -9.64 20.99
N ILE A 11 24.27 -10.82 20.81
CA ILE A 11 25.72 -10.97 20.49
C ILE A 11 26.04 -10.42 19.09
N ARG A 12 25.07 -10.43 18.17
CA ARG A 12 25.25 -9.91 16.79
C ARG A 12 24.96 -8.42 16.66
N ASP A 13 24.29 -7.81 17.63
CA ASP A 13 23.92 -6.38 17.58
C ASP A 13 25.16 -5.46 17.51
N SER A 14 26.29 -5.87 18.09
CA SER A 14 27.56 -5.14 18.00
C SER A 14 28.10 -5.01 16.58
N LEU A 15 27.73 -5.93 15.68
CA LEU A 15 28.14 -5.94 14.27
C LEU A 15 27.16 -5.18 13.35
N TRP A 16 25.99 -4.79 13.84
CA TRP A 16 24.98 -4.13 13.02
C TRP A 16 25.44 -2.85 12.33
N PRO A 17 26.22 -1.96 12.97
CA PRO A 17 26.73 -0.78 12.29
C PRO A 17 27.59 -1.14 11.06
N GLU A 18 28.51 -2.11 11.21
CA GLU A 18 29.36 -2.58 10.13
C GLU A 18 28.55 -3.26 9.01
N LEU A 19 27.63 -4.17 9.37
CA LEU A 19 26.76 -4.84 8.41
C LEU A 19 25.86 -3.86 7.66
N LYS A 20 25.33 -2.84 8.36
CA LYS A 20 24.55 -1.77 7.75
C LYS A 20 25.36 -0.97 6.74
N GLU A 21 26.62 -0.68 7.03
CA GLU A 21 27.51 0.02 6.10
C GLU A 21 27.79 -0.82 4.86
N ILE A 22 28.11 -2.10 5.02
CA ILE A 22 28.33 -3.04 3.91
C ILE A 22 27.10 -3.12 3.01
N MET A 23 25.91 -3.31 3.60
CA MET A 23 24.65 -3.34 2.86
C MET A 23 24.37 -2.01 2.16
N THR A 24 24.60 -0.89 2.83
CA THR A 24 24.40 0.43 2.25
C THR A 24 25.27 0.65 1.02
N LEU A 25 26.57 0.31 1.11
CA LEU A 25 27.49 0.41 -0.03
C LEU A 25 27.06 -0.50 -1.18
N LYS A 26 26.65 -1.74 -0.86
CA LYS A 26 26.20 -2.70 -1.87
C LYS A 26 24.93 -2.22 -2.57
N ILE A 27 23.92 -1.77 -1.83
CA ILE A 27 22.66 -1.30 -2.41
C ILE A 27 22.85 -0.01 -3.22
N LYS A 28 23.70 0.90 -2.75
CA LYS A 28 24.04 2.15 -3.49
C LYS A 28 24.83 1.90 -4.77
N SER A 29 25.40 0.71 -4.99
CA SER A 29 26.17 0.40 -6.20
C SER A 29 25.33 0.30 -7.48
N LYS A 30 24.01 0.26 -7.36
CA LYS A 30 23.07 0.18 -8.47
C LYS A 30 21.81 1.03 -8.22
N SER A 31 21.11 1.38 -9.28
CA SER A 31 19.82 2.05 -9.20
C SER A 31 18.73 1.09 -8.70
N ARG A 32 17.59 1.65 -8.28
CA ARG A 32 16.42 0.87 -7.88
C ARG A 32 15.94 -0.06 -9.01
N SER A 33 15.87 0.44 -10.24
CA SER A 33 15.45 -0.35 -11.40
C SER A 33 16.38 -1.51 -11.69
N GLU A 34 17.69 -1.30 -11.65
CA GLU A 34 18.66 -2.40 -11.84
C GLU A 34 18.52 -3.47 -10.75
N TRP A 35 18.22 -3.09 -9.50
CA TRP A 35 17.95 -4.07 -8.46
C TRP A 35 16.63 -4.81 -8.67
N VAL A 36 15.59 -4.14 -9.14
CA VAL A 36 14.32 -4.80 -9.51
C VAL A 36 14.56 -5.86 -10.58
N ASP A 37 15.30 -5.52 -11.64
CA ASP A 37 15.61 -6.45 -12.72
C ASP A 37 16.42 -7.67 -12.23
N ILE A 38 17.38 -7.46 -11.33
CA ILE A 38 18.18 -8.55 -10.75
C ILE A 38 17.33 -9.53 -9.94
N PHE A 39 16.33 -9.03 -9.22
CA PHE A 39 15.52 -9.83 -8.30
C PHE A 39 14.19 -10.32 -8.90
N SER A 40 13.82 -9.86 -10.09
CA SER A 40 12.51 -10.17 -10.72
C SER A 40 12.23 -11.66 -10.88
N ASP A 41 13.26 -12.44 -11.22
CA ASP A 41 13.15 -13.88 -11.45
C ASP A 41 13.70 -14.73 -10.28
N SER A 42 13.89 -14.10 -9.11
CA SER A 42 14.43 -14.77 -7.94
C SER A 42 13.35 -14.98 -6.87
N ASP A 43 13.51 -15.99 -6.03
CA ASP A 43 12.68 -16.22 -4.83
C ASP A 43 13.12 -15.32 -3.65
N ALA A 44 13.73 -14.19 -3.94
CA ALA A 44 14.10 -13.20 -2.95
C ALA A 44 12.90 -12.35 -2.56
N CYS A 45 12.63 -12.20 -1.27
CA CYS A 45 11.60 -11.30 -0.77
C CYS A 45 12.04 -9.84 -0.87
N VAL A 46 12.31 -9.38 -2.10
CA VAL A 46 12.77 -8.01 -2.40
C VAL A 46 11.79 -7.36 -3.35
N SER A 47 11.30 -6.18 -2.98
CA SER A 47 10.41 -5.39 -3.83
C SER A 47 10.78 -3.90 -3.73
N PRO A 48 10.54 -3.12 -4.80
CA PRO A 48 10.81 -1.70 -4.79
C PRO A 48 9.85 -0.95 -3.89
N VAL A 49 10.34 0.08 -3.20
CA VAL A 49 9.47 1.10 -2.59
C VAL A 49 9.06 2.07 -3.68
N LEU A 50 7.76 2.15 -3.95
CA LEU A 50 7.15 2.96 -4.99
C LEU A 50 6.59 4.26 -4.42
N SER A 51 6.61 5.34 -5.20
CA SER A 51 5.79 6.51 -4.93
C SER A 51 4.30 6.20 -5.19
N MET A 52 3.41 7.08 -4.76
CA MET A 52 1.96 6.91 -4.99
C MET A 52 1.63 6.84 -6.50
N ASP A 53 2.29 7.65 -7.30
CA ASP A 53 2.07 7.65 -8.76
C ASP A 53 2.62 6.39 -9.42
N GLU A 54 3.80 5.93 -9.01
CA GLU A 54 4.38 4.69 -9.49
C GLU A 54 3.55 3.46 -9.09
N ALA A 55 2.99 3.47 -7.89
CA ALA A 55 2.15 2.37 -7.42
C ALA A 55 0.90 2.16 -8.29
N GLN A 56 0.30 3.25 -8.80
CA GLN A 56 -0.86 3.17 -9.68
C GLN A 56 -0.51 2.55 -11.05
N GLN A 57 0.73 2.71 -11.49
CA GLN A 57 1.21 2.20 -12.78
C GLN A 57 1.93 0.85 -12.65
N HIS A 58 2.10 0.34 -11.45
CA HIS A 58 2.79 -0.93 -11.24
C HIS A 58 2.00 -2.10 -11.84
N PRO A 59 2.61 -2.99 -12.65
CA PRO A 59 1.93 -4.06 -13.38
C PRO A 59 1.00 -4.91 -12.50
N HIS A 60 1.45 -5.29 -11.31
CA HIS A 60 0.65 -6.06 -10.35
C HIS A 60 -0.63 -5.31 -9.91
N ASN A 61 -0.54 -4.00 -9.70
CA ASN A 61 -1.68 -3.19 -9.27
C ASN A 61 -2.64 -2.92 -10.43
N LEU A 62 -2.12 -2.80 -11.66
CA LEU A 62 -2.93 -2.69 -12.88
C LEU A 62 -3.68 -3.99 -13.16
N GLU A 63 -3.00 -5.15 -13.12
CA GLU A 63 -3.62 -6.46 -13.32
C GLU A 63 -4.71 -6.73 -12.28
N ARG A 64 -4.50 -6.31 -11.05
CA ARG A 64 -5.48 -6.44 -9.96
C ARG A 64 -6.53 -5.34 -9.94
N GLU A 65 -6.48 -4.37 -10.84
CA GLU A 65 -7.37 -3.20 -10.79
C GLU A 65 -7.43 -2.59 -9.38
N ALA A 66 -6.24 -2.45 -8.75
CA ALA A 66 -6.14 -1.97 -7.38
C ALA A 66 -6.54 -0.50 -7.22
N PHE A 67 -6.50 0.25 -8.33
CA PHE A 67 -6.92 1.64 -8.44
C PHE A 67 -7.94 1.77 -9.56
N ILE A 68 -8.87 2.70 -9.39
CA ILE A 68 -9.89 3.06 -10.39
C ILE A 68 -9.89 4.58 -10.61
N ASN A 69 -10.32 4.99 -11.79
CA ASN A 69 -10.55 6.40 -12.09
C ASN A 69 -12.06 6.67 -12.12
N ILE A 70 -12.51 7.61 -11.29
CA ILE A 70 -13.89 8.10 -11.28
C ILE A 70 -13.85 9.62 -11.44
N ASP A 71 -14.48 10.13 -12.46
CA ASP A 71 -14.57 11.58 -12.77
C ASP A 71 -13.19 12.29 -12.81
N GLY A 72 -12.15 11.57 -13.31
CA GLY A 72 -10.80 12.11 -13.41
C GLY A 72 -9.94 11.96 -12.15
N PHE A 73 -10.47 11.38 -11.07
CA PHE A 73 -9.72 11.12 -9.84
C PHE A 73 -9.35 9.64 -9.73
N ASN A 74 -8.05 9.39 -9.58
CA ASN A 74 -7.55 8.05 -9.26
C ASN A 74 -7.68 7.79 -7.77
N GLN A 75 -8.32 6.69 -7.42
CA GLN A 75 -8.51 6.28 -6.04
C GLN A 75 -8.36 4.76 -5.89
N PRO A 76 -8.06 4.26 -4.67
CA PRO A 76 -8.07 2.82 -4.42
C PRO A 76 -9.43 2.22 -4.76
N ASN A 77 -9.42 1.06 -5.40
CA ASN A 77 -10.63 0.30 -5.67
C ASN A 77 -11.17 -0.36 -4.39
N ALA A 78 -12.42 -0.78 -4.43
CA ALA A 78 -13.07 -1.44 -3.30
C ALA A 78 -12.35 -2.74 -2.89
N SER A 79 -12.10 -2.89 -1.60
CA SER A 79 -11.45 -4.04 -0.99
C SER A 79 -12.09 -4.33 0.39
N PRO A 80 -12.16 -5.60 0.80
CA PRO A 80 -11.77 -6.83 0.11
C PRO A 80 -12.71 -7.23 -1.03
N ARG A 81 -12.24 -8.10 -1.93
CA ARG A 81 -13.06 -8.64 -3.03
C ARG A 81 -13.74 -9.92 -2.56
N TYR A 82 -15.06 -9.92 -2.55
CA TYR A 82 -15.87 -11.06 -2.14
C TYR A 82 -16.32 -11.88 -3.36
N SER A 83 -16.40 -13.20 -3.22
CA SER A 83 -16.82 -14.10 -4.30
C SER A 83 -18.31 -14.04 -4.63
N LYS A 84 -19.16 -13.63 -3.67
CA LYS A 84 -20.62 -13.59 -3.83
C LYS A 84 -21.19 -12.18 -3.94
N THR A 85 -20.50 -11.19 -3.41
CA THR A 85 -20.94 -9.80 -3.40
C THR A 85 -19.79 -8.94 -3.86
N THR A 86 -19.90 -8.37 -5.05
CA THR A 86 -18.87 -7.47 -5.59
C THR A 86 -19.10 -6.07 -5.04
N PRO A 87 -18.17 -5.53 -4.25
CA PRO A 87 -18.26 -4.14 -3.82
C PRO A 87 -17.97 -3.22 -5.02
N GLU A 88 -18.74 -2.15 -5.12
CA GLU A 88 -18.62 -1.15 -6.17
C GLU A 88 -18.51 0.24 -5.58
N ILE A 89 -17.63 1.06 -6.13
CA ILE A 89 -17.59 2.50 -5.86
C ILE A 89 -18.38 3.19 -6.96
N LYS A 90 -19.56 3.73 -6.61
CA LYS A 90 -20.51 4.26 -7.59
C LYS A 90 -20.30 5.73 -7.94
N TYR A 91 -19.66 6.48 -7.07
CA TYR A 91 -19.44 7.91 -7.23
C TYR A 91 -18.20 8.36 -6.45
N ASN A 92 -17.68 9.50 -6.85
CA ASN A 92 -16.58 10.16 -6.18
C ASN A 92 -17.06 10.93 -4.94
N ALA A 93 -16.11 11.40 -4.11
CA ALA A 93 -16.43 12.31 -3.02
C ALA A 93 -17.08 13.59 -3.58
N LYS A 94 -18.22 13.97 -3.00
CA LYS A 94 -18.95 15.20 -3.34
C LYS A 94 -18.51 16.35 -2.42
N GLU A 95 -18.95 17.54 -2.73
CA GLU A 95 -18.80 18.69 -1.84
C GLU A 95 -19.44 18.42 -0.47
N VAL A 96 -18.87 19.04 0.56
CA VAL A 96 -19.36 18.89 1.94
C VAL A 96 -20.84 19.30 2.03
N GLY A 97 -21.67 18.41 2.54
CA GLY A 97 -23.09 18.63 2.70
C GLY A 97 -23.96 18.37 1.44
N ALA A 98 -23.37 17.99 0.31
CA ALA A 98 -24.12 17.77 -0.94
C ALA A 98 -25.20 16.68 -0.82
N ASP A 99 -25.00 15.70 0.04
CA ASP A 99 -25.96 14.60 0.26
C ASP A 99 -26.89 14.82 1.47
N LEU A 100 -26.81 15.98 2.14
CA LEU A 100 -27.56 16.24 3.36
C LEU A 100 -29.10 16.09 3.15
N ASP A 101 -29.59 16.63 2.05
CA ASP A 101 -31.02 16.59 1.72
C ASP A 101 -31.51 15.16 1.50
N ASP A 102 -30.72 14.37 0.81
CA ASP A 102 -31.05 12.97 0.51
C ASP A 102 -30.98 12.12 1.79
N VAL A 103 -30.00 12.33 2.64
CA VAL A 103 -29.87 11.66 3.95
C VAL A 103 -31.04 12.04 4.87
N CYS A 104 -31.37 13.33 4.98
CA CYS A 104 -32.50 13.79 5.79
C CYS A 104 -33.81 13.17 5.33
N LYS A 105 -34.02 13.09 4.03
CA LYS A 105 -35.22 12.50 3.43
C LYS A 105 -35.29 10.98 3.64
N GLU A 106 -34.21 10.27 3.41
CA GLU A 106 -34.11 8.81 3.57
C GLU A 106 -34.38 8.37 5.01
N PHE A 107 -33.79 9.07 5.96
CA PHE A 107 -33.88 8.75 7.40
C PHE A 107 -34.96 9.55 8.13
N ASN A 108 -35.75 10.35 7.43
CA ASN A 108 -36.80 11.21 8.00
C ASN A 108 -36.29 12.13 9.13
N LEU A 109 -35.16 12.77 8.92
CA LEU A 109 -34.49 13.67 9.86
C LEU A 109 -34.83 15.14 9.53
N SER A 110 -34.91 16.00 10.56
CA SER A 110 -34.94 17.45 10.35
C SER A 110 -33.53 17.97 10.07
N LYS A 111 -33.39 18.93 9.13
CA LYS A 111 -32.11 19.59 8.85
C LYS A 111 -31.59 20.42 10.04
N ASP A 112 -32.46 20.75 10.99
CA ASP A 112 -32.10 21.53 12.20
C ASP A 112 -31.22 20.71 13.18
N VAL A 113 -31.00 19.42 12.89
CA VAL A 113 -30.17 18.53 13.72
C VAL A 113 -28.69 18.65 13.35
N PHE A 114 -28.34 19.25 12.21
CA PHE A 114 -26.99 19.43 11.67
C PHE A 114 -26.63 20.90 11.57
#